data_8f80ea8828abb254520cd78184b5ed89
#
_entry.id   8f80ea8828abb254520cd78184b5ed89
#
_cell.length_a   1.000
_cell.length_b   1.000
_cell.length_c   1.000
_cell.angle_alpha   90.00
_cell.angle_beta   90.00
_cell.angle_gamma   90.00
#
_symmetry.space_group_name_H-M   'P 1'
#
loop_
_entity.id
_entity.type
_entity.pdbx_description
1 polymer ?
#
loop_
_entity_poly.entity_id
_entity_poly.type
_entity_poly.pdbx_seq_one_letter_code
_entity_poly.pdbx_strand_id
1 'polypeptide(L)'
;MYKYITSKGFYYTKNLITNFYLSLKTKPFVILSGISGTGKSKIVELFAQAVGANRDNQRFKLVPVRPVWSDATDLLGYRNIENKFVPGIIIDVAYEAMKNIDKSYFLCLDEMNLARVEYYFSDILSTMETRNIKDDEIITQSLLSRAQFGKDERAYDKYGDAYIPQNLYIIGTINMDENTFPFSKKVLDRA
;
A
#
# COMPACT_ATOMS: atom_id res chain seq x y z
N MET A 1 15.35 5.52 14.32
CA MET A 1 13.90 5.23 14.36
C MET A 1 13.27 5.51 15.73
N TYR A 2 13.52 4.71 16.76
CA TYR A 2 12.94 4.91 18.11
C TYR A 2 13.12 6.33 18.66
N LYS A 3 14.37 6.84 18.66
CA LYS A 3 14.67 8.21 19.13
C LYS A 3 13.91 9.28 18.36
N TYR A 4 13.74 9.10 17.04
CA TYR A 4 12.97 10.02 16.20
C TYR A 4 11.49 10.04 16.60
N ILE A 5 10.88 8.87 16.75
CA ILE A 5 9.46 8.74 17.12
C ILE A 5 9.21 9.39 18.50
N THR A 6 10.08 9.09 19.49
CA THR A 6 9.99 9.66 20.83
C THR A 6 10.18 11.18 20.82
N SER A 7 11.09 11.73 20.01
CA SER A 7 11.28 13.19 19.90
C SER A 7 10.06 13.92 19.30
N LYS A 8 9.16 13.20 18.62
CA LYS A 8 7.89 13.74 18.13
C LYS A 8 6.74 13.68 19.16
N GLY A 9 7.04 13.28 20.40
CA GLY A 9 6.06 13.20 21.48
C GLY A 9 5.20 11.94 21.48
N PHE A 10 5.57 10.92 20.68
CA PHE A 10 4.85 9.64 20.61
C PHE A 10 5.65 8.54 21.28
N TYR A 11 4.95 7.71 22.04
CA TYR A 11 5.56 6.58 22.74
C TYR A 11 5.02 5.25 22.22
N TYR A 12 5.92 4.44 21.64
CA TYR A 12 5.70 3.05 21.28
C TYR A 12 6.83 2.20 21.85
N THR A 13 6.55 0.96 22.25
CA THR A 13 7.60 0.08 22.74
C THR A 13 8.66 -0.19 21.67
N LYS A 14 9.91 -0.38 22.08
CA LYS A 14 10.98 -0.75 21.15
C LYS A 14 10.65 -2.03 20.39
N ASN A 15 10.04 -3.02 21.08
CA ASN A 15 9.64 -4.29 20.46
C ASN A 15 8.61 -4.08 19.34
N LEU A 16 7.61 -3.21 19.54
CA LEU A 16 6.63 -2.90 18.49
C LEU A 16 7.30 -2.30 17.25
N ILE A 17 8.17 -1.32 17.44
CA ILE A 17 8.89 -0.68 16.33
C ILE A 17 9.82 -1.69 15.62
N THR A 18 10.50 -2.54 16.38
CA THR A 18 11.38 -3.58 15.82
C THR A 18 10.58 -4.60 15.04
N ASN A 19 9.48 -5.11 15.59
CA ASN A 19 8.60 -6.07 14.92
C ASN A 19 8.00 -5.47 13.63
N PHE A 20 7.55 -4.23 13.69
CA PHE A 20 7.06 -3.52 12.50
C PHE A 20 8.14 -3.40 11.40
N TYR A 21 9.35 -3.02 11.78
CA TYR A 21 10.49 -2.98 10.85
C TYR A 21 10.78 -4.34 10.20
N LEU A 22 10.84 -5.40 11.02
CA LEU A 22 11.10 -6.76 10.53
C LEU A 22 9.98 -7.25 9.61
N SER A 23 8.72 -6.96 9.94
CA SER A 23 7.57 -7.29 9.10
C SER A 23 7.68 -6.61 7.72
N LEU A 24 8.02 -5.32 7.68
CA LEU A 24 8.23 -4.59 6.41
C LEU A 24 9.39 -5.15 5.58
N LYS A 25 10.40 -5.78 6.21
CA LYS A 25 11.53 -6.39 5.50
C LYS A 25 11.22 -7.77 4.94
N THR A 26 10.29 -8.49 5.54
CA THR A 26 10.01 -9.89 5.23
C THR A 26 8.72 -10.10 4.44
N LYS A 27 7.80 -9.16 4.53
CA LYS A 27 6.46 -9.28 3.94
C LYS A 27 6.19 -8.16 2.92
N PRO A 28 5.54 -8.46 1.80
CA PRO A 28 5.14 -7.44 0.81
C PRO A 28 4.01 -6.55 1.30
N PHE A 29 3.23 -7.03 2.26
CA PHE A 29 2.07 -6.37 2.84
C PHE A 29 2.03 -6.63 4.35
N VAL A 30 1.74 -5.61 5.15
CA VAL A 30 1.70 -5.70 6.62
C VAL A 30 0.38 -5.16 7.15
N ILE A 31 -0.25 -5.88 8.08
CA ILE A 31 -1.49 -5.45 8.73
C ILE A 31 -1.18 -5.06 10.19
N LEU A 32 -1.58 -3.85 10.58
CA LEU A 32 -1.57 -3.39 11.95
C LEU A 32 -2.98 -3.47 12.52
N SER A 33 -3.21 -4.41 13.43
CA SER A 33 -4.49 -4.60 14.10
C SER A 33 -4.48 -4.08 15.54
N GLY A 34 -5.62 -3.64 16.03
CA GLY A 34 -5.80 -3.20 17.41
C GLY A 34 -7.02 -2.32 17.60
N ILE A 35 -7.24 -1.90 18.84
CA ILE A 35 -8.34 -1.02 19.25
C ILE A 35 -8.22 0.34 18.56
N SER A 36 -9.35 0.99 18.29
CA SER A 36 -9.39 2.35 17.72
C SER A 36 -8.62 3.34 18.62
N GLY A 37 -7.98 4.34 18.04
CA GLY A 37 -7.24 5.37 18.76
C GLY A 37 -5.86 4.95 19.29
N THR A 38 -5.38 3.73 19.10
CA THR A 38 -4.06 3.27 19.58
C THR A 38 -2.87 3.75 18.74
N GLY A 39 -3.11 4.58 17.72
CA GLY A 39 -2.04 5.20 16.92
C GLY A 39 -1.47 4.31 15.82
N LYS A 40 -2.24 3.33 15.31
CA LYS A 40 -1.81 2.42 14.23
C LYS A 40 -1.34 3.16 12.97
N SER A 41 -2.14 4.05 12.44
CA SER A 41 -1.78 4.84 11.25
C SER A 41 -0.66 5.84 11.57
N LYS A 42 -0.62 6.32 12.82
CA LYS A 42 0.41 7.27 13.28
C LYS A 42 1.79 6.64 13.36
N ILE A 43 1.91 5.39 13.81
CA ILE A 43 3.22 4.71 13.82
C ILE A 43 3.76 4.53 12.40
N VAL A 44 2.89 4.24 11.41
CA VAL A 44 3.29 4.13 9.99
C VAL A 44 3.83 5.48 9.49
N GLU A 45 3.12 6.57 9.75
CA GLU A 45 3.53 7.92 9.35
C GLU A 45 4.88 8.30 9.97
N LEU A 46 5.05 8.10 11.28
CA LEU A 46 6.29 8.43 11.99
C LEU A 46 7.46 7.54 11.55
N PHE A 47 7.17 6.28 11.24
CA PHE A 47 8.17 5.36 10.69
C PHE A 47 8.64 5.83 9.32
N ALA A 48 7.72 6.16 8.41
CA ALA A 48 8.03 6.69 7.10
C ALA A 48 8.85 8.00 7.21
N GLN A 49 8.44 8.92 8.07
CA GLN A 49 9.17 10.17 8.32
C GLN A 49 10.60 9.94 8.82
N ALA A 50 10.81 8.93 9.67
CA ALA A 50 12.13 8.61 10.20
C ALA A 50 13.12 8.09 9.15
N VAL A 51 12.62 7.64 7.98
CA VAL A 51 13.44 7.27 6.80
C VAL A 51 13.33 8.31 5.67
N GLY A 52 12.83 9.51 6.00
CA GLY A 52 12.74 10.63 5.08
C GLY A 52 11.58 10.59 4.09
N ALA A 53 10.60 9.68 4.27
CA ALA A 53 9.38 9.65 3.48
C ALA A 53 8.25 10.39 4.21
N ASN A 54 7.62 11.37 3.57
CA ASN A 54 6.54 12.17 4.16
C ASN A 54 5.51 12.59 3.11
N ARG A 55 4.49 13.33 3.52
CA ARG A 55 3.42 13.82 2.63
C ARG A 55 3.92 14.87 1.64
N ASP A 56 4.84 15.74 2.05
CA ASP A 56 5.34 16.83 1.22
C ASP A 56 6.13 16.33 0.02
N ASN A 57 6.97 15.30 0.22
CA ASN A 57 7.71 14.65 -0.85
C ASN A 57 6.96 13.50 -1.54
N GLN A 58 5.66 13.33 -1.23
CA GLN A 58 4.74 12.35 -1.81
C GLN A 58 5.15 10.87 -1.62
N ARG A 59 6.11 10.57 -0.73
CA ARG A 59 6.58 9.20 -0.46
C ARG A 59 5.86 8.52 0.71
N PHE A 60 4.95 9.23 1.37
CA PHE A 60 3.99 8.67 2.32
C PHE A 60 2.57 9.07 1.91
N LYS A 61 1.72 8.09 1.69
CA LYS A 61 0.29 8.26 1.43
C LYS A 61 -0.53 7.55 2.50
N LEU A 62 -1.46 8.28 3.11
CA LEU A 62 -2.49 7.73 3.98
C LEU A 62 -3.81 7.78 3.20
N VAL A 63 -4.40 6.61 2.97
CA VAL A 63 -5.61 6.44 2.15
C VAL A 63 -6.69 5.84 3.04
N PRO A 64 -7.69 6.61 3.45
CA PRO A 64 -8.82 6.07 4.20
C PRO A 64 -9.66 5.18 3.28
N VAL A 65 -9.88 3.95 3.70
CA VAL A 65 -10.77 3.02 2.99
C VAL A 65 -12.21 3.48 3.19
N ARG A 66 -13.01 3.44 2.12
CA ARG A 66 -14.40 3.86 2.17
C ARG A 66 -15.32 2.64 2.18
N PRO A 67 -16.42 2.66 2.97
CA PRO A 67 -17.37 1.54 3.02
C PRO A 67 -17.99 1.14 1.67
N VAL A 68 -17.99 2.07 0.71
CA VAL A 68 -18.53 1.88 -0.64
C VAL A 68 -17.57 1.19 -1.61
N TRP A 69 -16.32 0.90 -1.21
CA TRP A 69 -15.38 0.22 -2.08
C TRP A 69 -15.81 -1.23 -2.31
N SER A 70 -16.13 -1.54 -3.55
CA SER A 70 -16.64 -2.85 -3.99
C SER A 70 -15.74 -3.54 -5.01
N ASP A 71 -14.72 -2.84 -5.52
CA ASP A 71 -13.75 -3.32 -6.49
C ASP A 71 -12.42 -2.56 -6.39
N ALA A 72 -11.44 -2.92 -7.19
CA ALA A 72 -10.10 -2.33 -7.15
C ALA A 72 -9.97 -0.97 -7.87
N THR A 73 -11.04 -0.38 -8.33
CA THR A 73 -11.04 0.84 -9.18
C THR A 73 -10.33 2.02 -8.51
N ASP A 74 -10.64 2.30 -7.25
CA ASP A 74 -10.01 3.40 -6.50
C ASP A 74 -8.50 3.19 -6.32
N LEU A 75 -8.05 1.94 -6.28
CA LEU A 75 -6.64 1.58 -6.07
C LEU A 75 -5.86 1.44 -7.37
N LEU A 76 -6.44 0.77 -8.38
CA LEU A 76 -5.76 0.48 -9.65
C LEU A 76 -6.08 1.49 -10.75
N GLY A 77 -7.28 2.09 -10.71
CA GLY A 77 -7.72 3.04 -11.71
C GLY A 77 -8.82 2.52 -12.62
N TYR A 78 -9.30 3.39 -13.50
CA TYR A 78 -10.44 3.12 -14.37
C TYR A 78 -10.36 3.96 -15.66
N ARG A 79 -11.19 3.62 -16.64
CA ARG A 79 -11.43 4.47 -17.81
C ARG A 79 -12.61 5.40 -17.55
N ASN A 80 -12.40 6.68 -17.78
CA ASN A 80 -13.46 7.67 -17.68
C ASN A 80 -14.37 7.65 -18.94
N ILE A 81 -15.40 8.51 -18.96
CA ILE A 81 -16.37 8.62 -20.07
C ILE A 81 -15.70 9.04 -21.41
N GLU A 82 -14.53 9.65 -21.37
CA GLU A 82 -13.73 10.00 -22.55
C GLU A 82 -12.82 8.84 -23.01
N ASN A 83 -12.96 7.66 -22.42
CA ASN A 83 -12.06 6.51 -22.64
C ASN A 83 -10.58 6.76 -22.29
N LYS A 84 -10.29 7.75 -21.44
CA LYS A 84 -8.96 7.98 -20.89
C LYS A 84 -8.78 7.20 -19.60
N PHE A 85 -7.61 6.63 -19.42
CA PHE A 85 -7.28 5.93 -18.18
C PHE A 85 -6.95 6.95 -17.07
N VAL A 86 -7.60 6.79 -15.93
CA VAL A 86 -7.35 7.54 -14.70
C VAL A 86 -6.68 6.59 -13.72
N PRO A 87 -5.39 6.79 -13.37
CA PRO A 87 -4.69 5.89 -12.47
C PRO A 87 -5.27 5.96 -11.06
N GLY A 88 -5.32 4.81 -10.39
CA GLY A 88 -5.61 4.72 -8.97
C GLY A 88 -4.37 5.01 -8.13
N ILE A 89 -4.57 5.16 -6.82
CA ILE A 89 -3.50 5.59 -5.91
C ILE A 89 -2.31 4.64 -5.86
N ILE A 90 -2.53 3.33 -5.97
CA ILE A 90 -1.43 2.34 -5.98
C ILE A 90 -0.59 2.48 -7.24
N ILE A 91 -1.24 2.68 -8.39
CA ILE A 91 -0.55 2.83 -9.67
C ILE A 91 0.35 4.06 -9.67
N ASP A 92 -0.14 5.20 -9.20
CA ASP A 92 0.67 6.42 -9.11
C ASP A 92 1.86 6.24 -8.17
N VAL A 93 1.65 5.65 -6.99
CA VAL A 93 2.73 5.45 -6.02
C VAL A 93 3.74 4.40 -6.51
N ALA A 94 3.27 3.31 -7.12
CA ALA A 94 4.14 2.27 -7.67
C ALA A 94 5.02 2.83 -8.80
N TYR A 95 4.43 3.60 -9.72
CA TYR A 95 5.15 4.24 -10.81
C TYR A 95 6.26 5.19 -10.30
N GLU A 96 5.96 6.03 -9.30
CA GLU A 96 6.97 6.91 -8.71
C GLU A 96 8.03 6.14 -7.92
N ALA A 97 7.67 5.04 -7.26
CA ALA A 97 8.61 4.18 -6.55
C ALA A 97 9.58 3.45 -7.53
N MET A 98 9.07 2.95 -8.66
CA MET A 98 9.90 2.35 -9.72
C MET A 98 10.95 3.31 -10.27
N LYS A 99 10.59 4.59 -10.43
CA LYS A 99 11.52 5.63 -10.92
C LYS A 99 12.58 6.05 -9.92
N ASN A 100 12.37 5.75 -8.64
CA ASN A 100 13.22 6.18 -7.53
C ASN A 100 13.50 4.99 -6.61
N ILE A 101 14.11 3.92 -7.14
CA ILE A 101 14.29 2.65 -6.43
C ILE A 101 15.14 2.78 -5.15
N ASP A 102 15.99 3.78 -5.08
CA ASP A 102 16.82 4.14 -3.93
C ASP A 102 16.05 4.78 -2.75
N LYS A 103 14.78 5.14 -2.97
CA LYS A 103 13.94 5.84 -1.99
C LYS A 103 12.76 4.96 -1.56
N SER A 104 12.52 4.90 -0.25
CA SER A 104 11.37 4.17 0.29
C SER A 104 10.07 4.93 0.11
N TYR A 105 9.02 4.23 -0.30
CA TYR A 105 7.64 4.70 -0.43
C TYR A 105 6.73 3.92 0.50
N PHE A 106 5.76 4.60 1.11
CA PHE A 106 4.81 4.00 2.05
C PHE A 106 3.38 4.35 1.66
N LEU A 107 2.56 3.33 1.48
CA LEU A 107 1.13 3.44 1.28
C LEU A 107 0.41 2.80 2.46
N CYS A 108 -0.29 3.60 3.24
CA CYS A 108 -1.09 3.14 4.38
C CYS A 108 -2.58 3.19 4.01
N LEU A 109 -3.20 2.02 3.90
CA LEU A 109 -4.65 1.88 3.77
C LEU A 109 -5.26 1.88 5.17
N ASP A 110 -5.94 2.97 5.52
CA ASP A 110 -6.47 3.16 6.86
C ASP A 110 -7.87 2.57 6.99
N GLU A 111 -8.09 1.83 8.07
CA GLU A 111 -9.36 1.14 8.36
C GLU A 111 -9.80 0.18 7.23
N MET A 112 -8.89 -0.70 6.80
CA MET A 112 -9.13 -1.61 5.67
C MET A 112 -10.42 -2.45 5.79
N ASN A 113 -10.84 -2.76 7.01
CA ASN A 113 -12.02 -3.57 7.28
C ASN A 113 -13.36 -2.79 7.25
N LEU A 114 -13.37 -1.50 6.88
CA LEU A 114 -14.60 -0.76 6.56
C LEU A 114 -15.30 -1.26 5.29
N ALA A 115 -14.53 -1.85 4.36
CA ALA A 115 -15.06 -2.51 3.18
C ALA A 115 -14.52 -3.96 3.12
N ARG A 116 -15.13 -4.80 2.29
CA ARG A 116 -14.64 -6.18 2.10
C ARG A 116 -13.33 -6.17 1.33
N VAL A 117 -12.24 -6.45 2.02
CA VAL A 117 -10.87 -6.43 1.46
C VAL A 117 -10.74 -7.34 0.25
N GLU A 118 -11.42 -8.48 0.26
CA GLU A 118 -11.42 -9.46 -0.84
C GLU A 118 -11.96 -8.86 -2.15
N TYR A 119 -12.76 -7.81 -2.11
CA TYR A 119 -13.34 -7.21 -3.31
C TYR A 119 -12.41 -6.15 -3.90
N TYR A 120 -11.90 -5.25 -3.08
CA TYR A 120 -11.12 -4.12 -3.59
C TYR A 120 -9.60 -4.36 -3.62
N PHE A 121 -9.09 -5.36 -2.88
CA PHE A 121 -7.65 -5.58 -2.72
C PHE A 121 -7.14 -6.92 -3.26
N SER A 122 -8.03 -7.81 -3.75
CA SER A 122 -7.67 -9.16 -4.21
C SER A 122 -6.67 -9.17 -5.37
N ASP A 123 -6.82 -8.25 -6.33
CA ASP A 123 -5.94 -8.17 -7.49
C ASP A 123 -4.52 -7.78 -7.07
N ILE A 124 -4.40 -6.86 -6.12
CA ILE A 124 -3.13 -6.43 -5.55
C ILE A 124 -2.47 -7.59 -4.78
N LEU A 125 -3.24 -8.32 -3.95
CA LEU A 125 -2.75 -9.50 -3.25
C LEU A 125 -2.26 -10.58 -4.23
N SER A 126 -3.01 -10.83 -5.31
CA SER A 126 -2.62 -11.80 -6.33
C SER A 126 -1.34 -11.37 -7.06
N THR A 127 -1.21 -10.07 -7.36
CA THR A 127 0.02 -9.53 -7.96
C THR A 127 1.23 -9.68 -7.01
N MET A 128 1.04 -9.46 -5.70
CA MET A 128 2.12 -9.65 -4.71
C MET A 128 2.64 -11.08 -4.66
N GLU A 129 1.80 -12.09 -4.94
CA GLU A 129 2.22 -13.49 -5.00
C GLU A 129 3.15 -13.80 -6.18
N THR A 130 3.15 -12.97 -7.20
CA THR A 130 4.01 -13.14 -8.38
C THR A 130 5.43 -12.61 -8.18
N ARG A 131 5.78 -12.22 -6.95
CA ARG A 131 7.14 -11.71 -6.63
C ARG A 131 8.21 -12.71 -7.05
N ASN A 132 9.17 -12.20 -7.80
CA ASN A 132 10.36 -12.94 -8.17
C ASN A 132 11.58 -12.01 -8.18
N ILE A 133 12.77 -12.59 -8.32
CA ILE A 133 14.02 -11.84 -8.44
C ILE A 133 14.40 -11.83 -9.92
N LYS A 134 14.58 -10.62 -10.46
CA LYS A 134 15.10 -10.40 -11.81
C LYS A 134 16.14 -9.30 -11.74
N ASP A 135 17.34 -9.57 -12.27
CA ASP A 135 18.47 -8.63 -12.29
C ASP A 135 18.81 -8.03 -10.90
N ASP A 136 18.79 -8.88 -9.86
CA ASP A 136 18.97 -8.53 -8.44
C ASP A 136 17.87 -7.62 -7.82
N GLU A 137 16.80 -7.35 -8.55
CA GLU A 137 15.65 -6.61 -8.07
C GLU A 137 14.46 -7.53 -7.82
N ILE A 138 13.67 -7.21 -6.78
CA ILE A 138 12.40 -7.89 -6.52
C ILE A 138 11.31 -7.17 -7.30
N ILE A 139 10.72 -7.88 -8.24
CA ILE A 139 9.62 -7.39 -9.08
C ILE A 139 8.39 -8.28 -8.94
N THR A 140 7.23 -7.78 -9.35
CA THR A 140 5.99 -8.56 -9.55
C THR A 140 5.59 -8.55 -11.02
N GLN A 141 4.54 -9.27 -11.39
CA GLN A 141 3.84 -9.02 -12.64
C GLN A 141 3.25 -7.61 -12.64
N SER A 142 2.90 -7.11 -13.83
CA SER A 142 2.23 -5.81 -13.98
C SER A 142 0.89 -5.80 -13.22
N LEU A 143 0.61 -4.68 -12.56
CA LEU A 143 -0.64 -4.41 -11.84
C LEU A 143 -1.84 -4.24 -12.78
N LEU A 144 -1.59 -3.87 -14.03
CA LEU A 144 -2.61 -3.54 -15.02
C LEU A 144 -2.45 -4.40 -16.29
N SER A 145 -3.57 -4.81 -16.86
CA SER A 145 -3.61 -5.42 -18.17
C SER A 145 -3.76 -4.37 -19.28
N ARG A 146 -3.33 -4.69 -20.50
CA ARG A 146 -3.49 -3.80 -21.68
C ARG A 146 -4.94 -3.37 -21.89
N ALA A 147 -5.89 -4.25 -21.60
CA ALA A 147 -7.32 -3.99 -21.79
C ALA A 147 -7.86 -2.82 -20.94
N GLN A 148 -7.26 -2.56 -19.78
CA GLN A 148 -7.68 -1.48 -18.87
C GLN A 148 -7.40 -0.09 -19.46
N PHE A 149 -6.45 0.04 -20.37
CA PHE A 149 -6.10 1.29 -21.04
C PHE A 149 -6.98 1.61 -22.26
N GLY A 150 -7.63 0.61 -22.84
CA GLY A 150 -8.42 0.79 -24.08
C GLY A 150 -7.55 1.35 -25.20
N LYS A 151 -7.87 2.56 -25.68
CA LYS A 151 -7.12 3.26 -26.76
C LYS A 151 -6.18 4.34 -26.23
N ASP A 152 -6.01 4.47 -24.92
CA ASP A 152 -5.14 5.47 -24.32
C ASP A 152 -3.68 4.99 -24.30
N GLU A 153 -3.01 5.15 -25.46
CA GLU A 153 -1.61 4.76 -25.64
C GLU A 153 -0.68 5.53 -24.67
N ARG A 154 -0.95 6.81 -24.42
CA ARG A 154 -0.13 7.62 -23.50
C ARG A 154 -0.15 7.07 -22.07
N ALA A 155 -1.33 6.68 -21.60
CA ALA A 155 -1.44 6.08 -20.28
C ALA A 155 -0.79 4.69 -20.25
N TYR A 156 -0.92 3.92 -21.33
CA TYR A 156 -0.26 2.63 -21.45
C TYR A 156 1.26 2.76 -21.46
N ASP A 157 1.84 3.66 -22.23
CA ASP A 157 3.28 3.92 -22.26
C ASP A 157 3.81 4.34 -20.89
N LYS A 158 2.98 5.02 -20.10
CA LYS A 158 3.37 5.48 -18.77
C LYS A 158 3.22 4.41 -17.68
N TYR A 159 2.11 3.68 -17.67
CA TYR A 159 1.70 2.84 -16.54
C TYR A 159 1.58 1.34 -16.90
N GLY A 160 1.69 0.96 -18.17
CA GLY A 160 1.46 -0.41 -18.61
C GLY A 160 2.35 -1.43 -17.94
N ASP A 161 3.58 -1.06 -17.65
CA ASP A 161 4.56 -1.91 -16.97
C ASP A 161 4.64 -1.66 -15.45
N ALA A 162 3.65 -0.94 -14.87
CA ALA A 162 3.65 -0.67 -13.43
C ALA A 162 3.51 -1.97 -12.63
N TYR A 163 4.47 -2.23 -11.74
CA TYR A 163 4.52 -3.38 -10.84
C TYR A 163 4.72 -2.91 -9.39
N ILE A 164 4.68 -3.81 -8.41
CA ILE A 164 4.98 -3.48 -7.00
C ILE A 164 6.49 -3.63 -6.76
N PRO A 165 7.25 -2.52 -6.75
CA PRO A 165 8.69 -2.57 -6.56
C PRO A 165 9.06 -2.82 -5.10
N GLN A 166 10.30 -3.29 -4.86
CA GLN A 166 10.81 -3.64 -3.52
C GLN A 166 10.88 -2.49 -2.52
N ASN A 167 10.89 -1.25 -2.99
CA ASN A 167 10.93 -0.03 -2.18
C ASN A 167 9.54 0.56 -1.86
N LEU A 168 8.45 -0.08 -2.32
CA LEU A 168 7.08 0.25 -1.98
C LEU A 168 6.57 -0.66 -0.86
N TYR A 169 6.29 -0.06 0.29
CA TYR A 169 5.72 -0.73 1.47
C TYR A 169 4.23 -0.42 1.55
N ILE A 170 3.42 -1.47 1.50
CA ILE A 170 1.96 -1.37 1.62
C ILE A 170 1.57 -1.86 3.02
N ILE A 171 0.86 -1.03 3.76
CA ILE A 171 0.43 -1.30 5.13
C ILE A 171 -1.08 -1.08 5.24
N GLY A 172 -1.77 -2.00 5.88
CA GLY A 172 -3.18 -1.84 6.25
C GLY A 172 -3.34 -1.64 7.74
N THR A 173 -4.28 -0.79 8.17
CA THR A 173 -4.72 -0.74 9.56
C THR A 173 -6.12 -1.32 9.68
N ILE A 174 -6.42 -1.99 10.80
CA ILE A 174 -7.74 -2.51 11.12
C ILE A 174 -8.14 -2.17 12.55
N ASN A 175 -9.40 -1.84 12.75
CA ASN A 175 -10.01 -1.67 14.07
C ASN A 175 -10.74 -2.96 14.46
N MET A 176 -10.42 -3.51 15.63
CA MET A 176 -10.97 -4.78 16.13
C MET A 176 -12.24 -4.59 16.96
N ASP A 177 -12.54 -3.36 17.35
CA ASP A 177 -13.62 -2.96 18.24
C ASP A 177 -14.86 -2.41 17.50
N GLU A 178 -14.82 -2.36 16.17
CA GLU A 178 -15.91 -1.84 15.35
C GLU A 178 -16.66 -2.98 14.63
N ASN A 179 -17.94 -2.73 14.29
CA ASN A 179 -18.73 -3.61 13.42
C ASN A 179 -18.21 -3.51 11.97
N THR A 180 -17.14 -4.22 11.69
CA THR A 180 -16.41 -4.19 10.42
C THR A 180 -16.37 -5.59 9.80
N PHE A 181 -15.95 -5.68 8.55
CA PHE A 181 -15.83 -6.97 7.87
C PHE A 181 -14.61 -7.74 8.38
N PRO A 182 -14.76 -9.04 8.73
CA PRO A 182 -13.62 -9.88 9.08
C PRO A 182 -12.76 -10.15 7.84
N PHE A 183 -11.45 -10.28 8.05
CA PHE A 183 -10.55 -10.69 6.99
C PHE A 183 -10.64 -12.20 6.74
N SER A 184 -10.68 -12.58 5.48
CA SER A 184 -10.56 -14.00 5.13
C SER A 184 -9.14 -14.50 5.41
N LYS A 185 -9.03 -15.83 5.56
CA LYS A 185 -7.73 -16.50 5.70
C LYS A 185 -6.79 -16.15 4.54
N LYS A 186 -7.34 -16.04 3.32
CA LYS A 186 -6.59 -15.68 2.12
C LYS A 186 -5.85 -14.33 2.24
N VAL A 187 -6.42 -13.34 2.92
CA VAL A 187 -5.79 -12.03 3.17
C VAL A 187 -4.73 -12.15 4.26
N LEU A 188 -5.05 -12.85 5.37
CA LEU A 188 -4.16 -12.97 6.52
C LEU A 188 -2.89 -13.79 6.24
N ASP A 189 -2.99 -14.82 5.40
CA ASP A 189 -1.85 -15.67 5.04
C ASP A 189 -0.78 -14.90 4.23
N ARG A 190 -1.13 -13.76 3.64
CA ARG A 190 -0.25 -12.91 2.83
C ARG A 190 0.33 -11.70 3.56
N ALA A 191 -0.20 -11.40 4.74
CA ALA A 191 0.23 -10.26 5.57
C ALA A 191 1.42 -10.60 6.49
#